data_6a4d6ad7cfc3fa39d77d59aec06e0dbb
#
_entry.id   6a4d6ad7cfc3fa39d77d59aec06e0dbb
#
_cell.length_a   1.000
_cell.length_b   1.000
_cell.length_c   1.000
_cell.angle_alpha   90.00
_cell.angle_beta   90.00
_cell.angle_gamma   90.00
#
_symmetry.space_group_name_H-M   'P 1'
#
loop_
_entity.id
_entity.type
_entity.pdbx_description
1 polymer ?
#
loop_
_entity_poly.entity_id
_entity_poly.type
_entity_poly.pdbx_seq_one_letter_code
_entity_poly.pdbx_strand_id
1 'polypeptide(L)'
;MTLRTTKRLWTAALAVGTLGALSACAGGAGAGSSTPTPEDGAASGSVTMWTYPVIADEAAHKAFWDEQVAAFQEENPDVDVKVEIYPWAGRDETLATAIAGNKGPDVVYLIPDQIPKYGKSLAAVDNYVTDQVGDLRENASKAVTVDGAMLGSPLIMNSKPLVCNAAAFEAVGEAGNYPETWDDLMALAPTFQAAGYDVTNYWGSVDATLNESFYPLLWQAGGSVFSEDGSSVAFDSPEGVEALQFAVDLAEGGYIEKDLLTTIPAFEQTNTAKGKIACTWQQGPADVAGFWGEENVVVLPPLKEAEAVAFGTVGSLSVLKTADSLDAAGKWAAFATSPEVSAEYAKAAGWFSPYESESGLYADDPVLSALEETLQYTTAGEVNEKSREVMGVLAPELQAALIGEKTPEQALKDAAAAANPLLG
;
A
#
# COMPACT_ATOMS: atom_id res chain seq x y z
N MET A 1 41.68 -27.41 61.45
CA MET A 1 42.87 -28.26 61.20
C MET A 1 43.47 -27.72 59.89
N THR A 2 44.37 -26.78 60.12
CA THR A 2 45.80 -26.66 59.75
C THR A 2 46.05 -26.78 58.24
N LEU A 3 46.35 -25.63 57.64
CA LEU A 3 47.63 -25.08 57.20
C LEU A 3 48.43 -25.95 56.23
N ARG A 4 48.77 -25.40 55.03
CA ARG A 4 50.03 -24.69 54.84
C ARG A 4 50.24 -24.16 53.42
N THR A 5 50.59 -22.91 53.39
CA THR A 5 51.33 -22.11 52.39
C THR A 5 52.57 -22.78 51.79
N THR A 6 52.87 -22.43 50.49
CA THR A 6 54.25 -22.10 50.10
C THR A 6 54.33 -21.18 48.90
N LYS A 7 54.96 -20.03 49.10
CA LYS A 7 55.48 -19.10 48.10
C LYS A 7 56.73 -19.66 47.43
N ARG A 8 56.92 -19.35 46.15
CA ARG A 8 58.32 -19.13 45.63
C ARG A 8 58.27 -18.07 44.54
N LEU A 9 59.05 -17.04 44.78
CA LEU A 9 59.51 -15.96 43.91
C LEU A 9 60.66 -16.43 43.02
N TRP A 10 60.91 -15.63 42.01
CA TRP A 10 62.15 -15.32 41.23
C TRP A 10 61.88 -15.44 39.73
N THR A 11 62.28 -14.57 38.77
CA THR A 11 63.12 -13.35 38.71
C THR A 11 62.85 -12.67 37.39
N ALA A 12 63.15 -11.36 37.35
CA ALA A 12 62.97 -10.46 36.21
C ALA A 12 63.95 -10.73 35.06
N ALA A 13 63.56 -10.42 33.84
CA ALA A 13 64.45 -10.01 32.77
C ALA A 13 63.82 -8.86 31.95
N LEU A 14 64.48 -7.71 31.93
CA LEU A 14 64.22 -6.55 31.10
C LEU A 14 64.58 -6.87 29.65
N ALA A 15 63.69 -6.42 28.70
CA ALA A 15 64.10 -6.07 27.34
C ALA A 15 63.35 -4.85 26.89
N VAL A 16 64.08 -3.83 26.55
CA VAL A 16 63.70 -2.51 26.03
C VAL A 16 63.37 -2.62 24.53
N GLY A 17 62.36 -1.94 24.07
CA GLY A 17 62.23 -1.70 22.62
C GLY A 17 60.91 -1.22 22.10
N THR A 18 60.90 0.03 21.79
CA THR A 18 60.09 0.80 20.78
C THR A 18 58.68 1.22 21.08
N LEU A 19 58.55 2.57 21.24
CA LEU A 19 57.33 3.35 21.18
C LEU A 19 56.67 3.19 19.82
N GLY A 20 55.40 2.77 19.81
CA GLY A 20 54.44 2.93 18.73
C GLY A 20 53.24 3.73 19.27
N ALA A 21 53.05 4.92 18.76
CA ALA A 21 51.98 5.84 19.12
C ALA A 21 50.61 5.24 18.78
N LEU A 22 49.82 4.89 19.78
CA LEU A 22 48.40 4.60 19.65
C LEU A 22 47.62 5.91 19.76
N SER A 23 47.18 6.46 18.62
CA SER A 23 46.14 7.48 18.55
C SER A 23 44.81 6.81 18.88
N ALA A 24 44.30 6.98 20.10
CA ALA A 24 42.95 6.63 20.47
C ALA A 24 42.01 7.73 19.91
N CYS A 25 41.39 7.48 18.74
CA CYS A 25 40.19 8.19 18.34
C CYS A 25 39.00 7.56 19.09
N ALA A 26 38.52 8.26 20.10
CA ALA A 26 37.20 8.02 20.67
C ALA A 26 36.16 8.52 19.65
N GLY A 27 35.72 7.64 18.76
CA GLY A 27 34.56 7.84 17.89
C GLY A 27 33.35 7.28 18.60
N GLY A 28 32.36 8.16 18.87
CA GLY A 28 31.05 7.77 19.40
C GLY A 28 30.37 6.77 18.46
N ALA A 29 29.89 5.68 19.03
CA ALA A 29 29.02 4.74 18.35
C ALA A 29 27.65 5.39 18.14
N GLY A 30 27.48 6.09 17.01
CA GLY A 30 26.18 6.26 16.40
C GLY A 30 25.82 4.92 15.79
N ALA A 31 24.71 4.33 16.20
CA ALA A 31 24.12 3.19 15.51
C ALA A 31 23.57 3.69 14.16
N GLY A 32 24.46 3.86 13.19
CA GLY A 32 24.06 4.03 11.80
C GLY A 32 23.58 2.67 11.30
N SER A 33 22.35 2.56 10.93
CA SER A 33 21.80 1.48 10.13
C SER A 33 22.55 1.53 8.79
N SER A 34 23.55 0.66 8.63
CA SER A 34 24.23 0.52 7.35
C SER A 34 23.30 -0.25 6.42
N THR A 35 22.86 0.41 5.33
CA THR A 35 22.17 -0.26 4.23
C THR A 35 23.05 -1.40 3.71
N PRO A 36 22.52 -2.64 3.60
CA PRO A 36 23.27 -3.74 3.02
C PRO A 36 23.78 -3.40 1.62
N THR A 37 24.95 -3.84 1.27
CA THR A 37 25.57 -3.60 -0.03
C THR A 37 25.73 -4.93 -0.76
N PRO A 38 25.33 -5.03 -2.06
CA PRO A 38 25.55 -6.24 -2.84
C PRO A 38 27.03 -6.66 -2.83
N GLU A 39 27.26 -7.96 -2.69
CA GLU A 39 28.58 -8.53 -2.87
C GLU A 39 28.88 -8.71 -4.35
N ASP A 40 30.15 -8.57 -4.75
CA ASP A 40 30.56 -8.81 -6.13
C ASP A 40 30.43 -10.29 -6.50
N GLY A 41 29.81 -10.56 -7.68
CA GLY A 41 29.65 -11.91 -8.22
C GLY A 41 28.30 -12.56 -7.93
N ALA A 42 28.17 -13.85 -8.24
CA ALA A 42 26.97 -14.63 -8.01
C ALA A 42 26.72 -14.81 -6.52
N ALA A 43 25.45 -14.70 -6.11
CA ALA A 43 25.04 -14.94 -4.75
C ALA A 43 25.09 -16.42 -4.38
N SER A 44 25.06 -16.73 -3.09
CA SER A 44 24.96 -18.10 -2.57
C SER A 44 24.12 -18.15 -1.31
N GLY A 45 23.49 -19.29 -1.04
CA GLY A 45 22.67 -19.52 0.15
C GLY A 45 21.25 -19.94 -0.16
N SER A 46 20.37 -19.83 0.83
CA SER A 46 18.94 -20.13 0.68
C SER A 46 18.12 -18.86 0.85
N VAL A 47 17.01 -18.75 0.12
CA VAL A 47 16.04 -17.67 0.21
C VAL A 47 14.64 -18.26 0.29
N THR A 48 13.93 -18.01 1.37
CA THR A 48 12.51 -18.33 1.49
C THR A 48 11.71 -17.04 1.28
N MET A 49 10.85 -17.01 0.25
CA MET A 49 9.95 -15.89 -0.03
C MET A 49 8.52 -16.25 0.33
N TRP A 50 7.85 -15.37 1.07
CA TRP A 50 6.40 -15.45 1.30
C TRP A 50 5.68 -14.46 0.40
N THR A 51 4.67 -14.97 -0.33
CA THR A 51 3.80 -14.18 -1.18
C THR A 51 2.33 -14.57 -0.98
N TYR A 52 1.42 -13.81 -1.59
CA TYR A 52 -0.02 -14.01 -1.51
C TYR A 52 -0.60 -14.08 -2.92
N PRO A 53 -1.75 -14.74 -3.15
CA PRO A 53 -2.29 -14.96 -4.50
C PRO A 53 -2.83 -13.66 -5.11
N VAL A 54 -1.95 -12.89 -5.76
CA VAL A 54 -2.30 -11.69 -6.54
C VAL A 54 -2.82 -12.11 -7.92
N ILE A 55 -2.17 -13.08 -8.57
CA ILE A 55 -2.74 -13.75 -9.76
C ILE A 55 -3.87 -14.65 -9.26
N ALA A 56 -5.09 -14.45 -9.76
CA ALA A 56 -6.30 -15.09 -9.24
C ALA A 56 -6.30 -16.63 -9.39
N ASP A 57 -5.70 -17.16 -10.45
CA ASP A 57 -5.51 -18.61 -10.62
C ASP A 57 -4.27 -19.05 -9.84
N GLU A 58 -4.48 -19.89 -8.82
CA GLU A 58 -3.42 -20.34 -7.91
C GLU A 58 -2.33 -21.17 -8.64
N ALA A 59 -2.73 -21.95 -9.64
CA ALA A 59 -1.77 -22.73 -10.41
C ALA A 59 -0.91 -21.85 -11.31
N ALA A 60 -1.52 -20.83 -11.95
CA ALA A 60 -0.80 -19.84 -12.72
C ALA A 60 0.13 -18.98 -11.84
N HIS A 61 -0.33 -18.60 -10.64
CA HIS A 61 0.49 -17.85 -9.68
C HIS A 61 1.73 -18.64 -9.26
N LYS A 62 1.55 -19.91 -8.96
CA LYS A 62 2.69 -20.79 -8.63
C LYS A 62 3.62 -20.99 -9.81
N ALA A 63 3.09 -21.24 -11.02
CA ALA A 63 3.89 -21.47 -12.22
C ALA A 63 4.74 -20.23 -12.56
N PHE A 64 4.17 -19.03 -12.42
CA PHE A 64 4.92 -17.78 -12.59
C PHE A 64 6.17 -17.74 -11.69
N TRP A 65 5.99 -17.97 -10.39
CA TRP A 65 7.13 -17.90 -9.47
C TRP A 65 8.13 -19.05 -9.69
N ASP A 66 7.69 -20.26 -10.06
CA ASP A 66 8.58 -21.38 -10.40
C ASP A 66 9.47 -21.01 -11.60
N GLU A 67 8.93 -20.30 -12.60
CA GLU A 67 9.67 -19.82 -13.78
C GLU A 67 10.70 -18.73 -13.40
N GLN A 68 10.29 -17.74 -12.59
CA GLN A 68 11.21 -16.68 -12.14
C GLN A 68 12.34 -17.23 -11.27
N VAL A 69 12.07 -18.21 -10.42
CA VAL A 69 13.10 -18.91 -9.64
C VAL A 69 14.11 -19.60 -10.56
N ALA A 70 13.63 -20.30 -11.58
CA ALA A 70 14.52 -20.99 -12.54
C ALA A 70 15.40 -19.98 -13.30
N ALA A 71 14.82 -18.85 -13.76
CA ALA A 71 15.57 -17.80 -14.44
C ALA A 71 16.64 -17.16 -13.55
N PHE A 72 16.29 -16.83 -12.30
CA PHE A 72 17.27 -16.29 -11.34
C PHE A 72 18.42 -17.24 -11.06
N GLN A 73 18.16 -18.54 -10.96
CA GLN A 73 19.16 -19.57 -10.68
C GLN A 73 20.12 -19.83 -11.87
N GLU A 74 19.77 -19.42 -13.09
CA GLU A 74 20.73 -19.48 -14.21
C GLU A 74 21.94 -18.58 -13.97
N GLU A 75 21.75 -17.42 -13.36
CA GLU A 75 22.82 -16.47 -13.03
C GLU A 75 23.37 -16.69 -11.61
N ASN A 76 22.58 -17.29 -10.72
CA ASN A 76 22.92 -17.54 -9.31
C ASN A 76 22.74 -19.02 -8.94
N PRO A 77 23.54 -19.94 -9.53
CA PRO A 77 23.33 -21.39 -9.39
C PRO A 77 23.53 -21.93 -7.96
N ASP A 78 24.18 -21.16 -7.10
CA ASP A 78 24.43 -21.53 -5.70
C ASP A 78 23.37 -20.97 -4.73
N VAL A 79 22.27 -20.38 -5.24
CA VAL A 79 21.13 -19.92 -4.45
C VAL A 79 19.98 -20.90 -4.58
N ASP A 80 19.44 -21.36 -3.45
CA ASP A 80 18.20 -22.14 -3.38
C ASP A 80 17.03 -21.23 -2.99
N VAL A 81 16.16 -20.90 -3.95
CA VAL A 81 14.99 -20.04 -3.72
C VAL A 81 13.74 -20.89 -3.56
N LYS A 82 13.03 -20.70 -2.45
CA LYS A 82 11.74 -21.33 -2.17
C LYS A 82 10.64 -20.28 -2.05
N VAL A 83 9.64 -20.32 -2.92
CA VAL A 83 8.45 -19.46 -2.83
C VAL A 83 7.32 -20.20 -2.11
N GLU A 84 6.79 -19.59 -1.06
CA GLU A 84 5.65 -20.09 -0.28
C GLU A 84 4.47 -19.13 -0.45
N ILE A 85 3.33 -19.66 -0.92
CA ILE A 85 2.11 -18.90 -1.15
C ILE A 85 1.18 -19.06 0.04
N TYR A 86 0.88 -17.98 0.73
CA TYR A 86 -0.02 -17.94 1.88
C TYR A 86 -1.37 -17.32 1.49
N PRO A 87 -2.48 -17.71 2.15
CA PRO A 87 -3.76 -17.03 1.93
C PRO A 87 -3.74 -15.59 2.45
N TRP A 88 -4.54 -14.73 1.84
CA TRP A 88 -4.73 -13.35 2.32
C TRP A 88 -5.28 -13.29 3.76
N ALA A 89 -6.17 -14.22 4.11
CA ALA A 89 -6.77 -14.31 5.44
C ALA A 89 -5.72 -14.68 6.49
N GLY A 90 -5.64 -13.91 7.58
CA GLY A 90 -4.71 -14.15 8.69
C GLY A 90 -3.24 -13.84 8.39
N ARG A 91 -2.95 -13.21 7.24
CA ARG A 91 -1.57 -12.91 6.81
C ARG A 91 -0.80 -12.08 7.83
N ASP A 92 -1.44 -11.03 8.38
CA ASP A 92 -0.80 -10.10 9.31
C ASP A 92 -0.41 -10.77 10.63
N GLU A 93 -1.28 -11.63 11.16
CA GLU A 93 -1.04 -12.39 12.39
C GLU A 93 0.05 -13.44 12.18
N THR A 94 0.02 -14.12 11.03
CA THR A 94 1.01 -15.14 10.66
C THR A 94 2.39 -14.51 10.53
N LEU A 95 2.51 -13.42 9.79
CA LEU A 95 3.76 -12.73 9.58
C LEU A 95 4.31 -12.11 10.88
N ALA A 96 3.46 -11.42 11.64
CA ALA A 96 3.87 -10.85 12.93
C ALA A 96 4.39 -11.91 13.90
N THR A 97 3.72 -13.06 13.99
CA THR A 97 4.14 -14.19 14.82
C THR A 97 5.48 -14.76 14.36
N ALA A 98 5.66 -14.92 13.05
CA ALA A 98 6.88 -15.44 12.47
C ALA A 98 8.07 -14.50 12.71
N ILE A 99 7.90 -13.19 12.48
CA ILE A 99 8.93 -12.16 12.76
C ILE A 99 9.29 -12.15 14.25
N ALA A 100 8.30 -12.14 15.15
CA ALA A 100 8.54 -12.15 16.59
C ALA A 100 9.28 -13.41 17.06
N GLY A 101 9.06 -14.54 16.38
CA GLY A 101 9.72 -15.82 16.65
C GLY A 101 11.07 -16.01 15.95
N ASN A 102 11.58 -15.05 15.19
CA ASN A 102 12.73 -15.18 14.28
C ASN A 102 12.61 -16.42 13.37
N LYS A 103 11.42 -16.64 12.83
CA LYS A 103 11.06 -17.72 11.90
C LYS A 103 10.31 -17.16 10.68
N GLY A 104 10.49 -15.88 10.41
CA GLY A 104 9.95 -15.25 9.21
C GLY A 104 10.67 -15.72 7.95
N PRO A 105 10.14 -15.37 6.77
CA PRO A 105 10.83 -15.57 5.50
C PRO A 105 12.05 -14.66 5.39
N ASP A 106 12.87 -14.87 4.38
CA ASP A 106 13.96 -13.95 4.02
C ASP A 106 13.41 -12.77 3.23
N VAL A 107 12.44 -13.04 2.35
CA VAL A 107 11.74 -12.04 1.51
C VAL A 107 10.23 -12.19 1.70
N VAL A 108 9.52 -11.08 1.76
CA VAL A 108 8.06 -11.09 1.92
C VAL A 108 7.38 -10.03 1.08
N TYR A 109 6.24 -10.39 0.47
CA TYR A 109 5.36 -9.44 -0.20
C TYR A 109 4.63 -8.59 0.84
N LEU A 110 4.80 -7.28 0.78
CA LEU A 110 4.15 -6.31 1.65
C LEU A 110 3.41 -5.24 0.84
N ILE A 111 2.40 -4.64 1.47
CA ILE A 111 1.70 -3.45 0.99
C ILE A 111 2.08 -2.24 1.85
N PRO A 112 1.80 -1.00 1.41
CA PRO A 112 2.35 0.21 2.02
C PRO A 112 2.12 0.36 3.52
N ASP A 113 0.94 0.01 4.03
CA ASP A 113 0.63 0.10 5.47
C ASP A 113 1.41 -0.91 6.35
N GLN A 114 1.94 -1.97 5.75
CA GLN A 114 2.77 -2.96 6.44
C GLN A 114 4.26 -2.55 6.51
N ILE A 115 4.72 -1.73 5.57
CA ILE A 115 6.13 -1.32 5.50
C ILE A 115 6.60 -0.64 6.79
N PRO A 116 5.97 0.42 7.33
CA PRO A 116 6.41 1.03 8.59
C PRO A 116 6.14 0.12 9.79
N LYS A 117 5.04 -0.63 9.78
CA LYS A 117 4.71 -1.58 10.85
C LYS A 117 5.86 -2.57 11.11
N TYR A 118 6.49 -3.07 10.04
CA TYR A 118 7.60 -4.01 10.12
C TYR A 118 8.97 -3.35 9.89
N GLY A 119 9.06 -2.04 9.70
CA GLY A 119 10.26 -1.30 9.28
C GLY A 119 11.51 -1.59 10.12
N LYS A 120 11.35 -1.78 11.45
CA LYS A 120 12.44 -2.15 12.35
C LYS A 120 13.06 -3.51 12.01
N SER A 121 12.28 -4.41 11.40
CA SER A 121 12.69 -5.77 10.99
C SER A 121 13.10 -5.85 9.52
N LEU A 122 12.87 -4.82 8.72
CA LEU A 122 13.19 -4.79 7.29
C LEU A 122 14.57 -4.22 7.04
N ALA A 123 15.31 -4.82 6.12
CA ALA A 123 16.55 -4.29 5.57
C ALA A 123 16.23 -3.30 4.44
N ALA A 124 17.03 -2.25 4.30
CA ALA A 124 16.95 -1.35 3.16
C ALA A 124 17.44 -2.07 1.89
N VAL A 125 16.73 -1.86 0.78
CA VAL A 125 17.02 -2.52 -0.50
C VAL A 125 17.64 -1.57 -1.54
N ASP A 126 17.83 -0.30 -1.21
CA ASP A 126 18.30 0.76 -2.10
C ASP A 126 19.50 0.35 -2.95
N ASN A 127 20.51 -0.28 -2.33
CA ASN A 127 21.73 -0.66 -3.01
C ASN A 127 21.58 -1.84 -3.98
N TYR A 128 20.50 -2.61 -3.87
CA TYR A 128 20.22 -3.74 -4.77
C TYR A 128 19.42 -3.31 -6.00
N VAL A 129 18.69 -2.19 -5.92
CA VAL A 129 17.76 -1.71 -6.96
C VAL A 129 18.21 -0.39 -7.60
N THR A 130 19.48 0.01 -7.42
CA THR A 130 20.03 1.29 -7.91
C THR A 130 19.77 1.57 -9.36
N ASP A 131 19.84 0.55 -10.22
CA ASP A 131 19.64 0.69 -11.67
C ASP A 131 18.15 0.78 -12.05
N GLN A 132 17.25 0.48 -11.12
CA GLN A 132 15.80 0.43 -11.33
C GLN A 132 15.09 1.66 -10.75
N VAL A 133 15.63 2.26 -9.68
CA VAL A 133 14.97 3.35 -8.92
C VAL A 133 14.64 4.56 -9.80
N GLY A 134 15.50 4.87 -10.78
CA GLY A 134 15.30 6.02 -11.68
C GLY A 134 14.15 5.87 -12.66
N ASP A 135 13.62 4.66 -12.82
CA ASP A 135 12.49 4.33 -13.71
C ASP A 135 11.18 4.09 -12.94
N LEU A 136 11.24 4.04 -11.59
CA LEU A 136 10.03 3.89 -10.78
C LEU A 136 9.16 5.15 -10.84
N ARG A 137 7.85 4.96 -10.93
CA ARG A 137 6.87 6.02 -10.69
C ARG A 137 7.08 6.59 -9.29
N GLU A 138 6.99 7.91 -9.15
CA GLU A 138 7.27 8.61 -7.89
C GLU A 138 6.40 8.09 -6.74
N ASN A 139 5.10 7.88 -6.98
CA ASN A 139 4.17 7.36 -5.98
C ASN A 139 4.48 5.90 -5.57
N ALA A 140 4.98 5.07 -6.48
CA ALA A 140 5.41 3.71 -6.16
C ALA A 140 6.64 3.71 -5.27
N SER A 141 7.63 4.55 -5.57
CA SER A 141 8.82 4.72 -4.75
C SER A 141 8.49 5.28 -3.36
N LYS A 142 7.64 6.32 -3.29
CA LYS A 142 7.19 6.89 -2.00
C LYS A 142 6.49 5.87 -1.11
N ALA A 143 5.66 5.01 -1.69
CA ALA A 143 4.87 4.01 -0.95
C ALA A 143 5.71 2.98 -0.17
N VAL A 144 6.98 2.81 -0.52
CA VAL A 144 7.88 1.82 0.09
C VAL A 144 9.08 2.46 0.82
N THR A 145 9.15 3.80 0.84
CA THR A 145 10.25 4.54 1.45
C THR A 145 9.83 5.06 2.82
N VAL A 146 10.61 4.73 3.84
CA VAL A 146 10.43 5.18 5.23
C VAL A 146 11.73 5.79 5.73
N ASP A 147 11.68 6.98 6.29
CA ASP A 147 12.87 7.72 6.79
C ASP A 147 14.01 7.83 5.76
N GLY A 148 13.65 7.94 4.47
CA GLY A 148 14.59 8.09 3.36
C GLY A 148 15.25 6.79 2.91
N ALA A 149 14.86 5.62 3.46
CA ALA A 149 15.33 4.30 3.04
C ALA A 149 14.21 3.53 2.35
N MET A 150 14.50 2.89 1.22
CA MET A 150 13.58 2.01 0.52
C MET A 150 13.55 0.64 1.23
N LEU A 151 12.45 0.36 1.94
CA LEU A 151 12.26 -0.87 2.73
C LEU A 151 11.53 -1.99 1.97
N GLY A 152 11.17 -1.74 0.72
CA GLY A 152 10.63 -2.71 -0.20
C GLY A 152 10.93 -2.31 -1.63
N SER A 153 11.10 -3.29 -2.51
CA SER A 153 11.19 -3.05 -3.96
C SER A 153 9.80 -3.18 -4.57
N PRO A 154 9.26 -2.14 -5.24
CA PRO A 154 7.95 -2.19 -5.86
C PRO A 154 7.88 -3.27 -6.94
N LEU A 155 6.79 -4.04 -6.92
CA LEU A 155 6.55 -5.14 -7.88
C LEU A 155 5.34 -4.86 -8.77
N ILE A 156 4.29 -4.29 -8.20
CA ILE A 156 2.99 -4.17 -8.87
C ILE A 156 2.21 -3.01 -8.24
N MET A 157 1.35 -2.37 -9.02
CA MET A 157 0.46 -1.32 -8.50
C MET A 157 -0.92 -1.33 -9.15
N ASN A 158 -1.88 -0.70 -8.50
CA ASN A 158 -3.22 -0.49 -9.05
C ASN A 158 -3.73 0.93 -8.78
N SER A 159 -4.91 1.23 -9.32
CA SER A 159 -5.62 2.49 -9.13
C SER A 159 -7.11 2.22 -8.89
N LYS A 160 -7.74 3.04 -8.05
CA LYS A 160 -9.18 3.14 -7.83
C LYS A 160 -9.65 4.55 -8.26
N PRO A 161 -9.75 4.81 -9.58
CA PRO A 161 -10.19 6.09 -10.11
C PRO A 161 -11.71 6.22 -10.08
N LEU A 162 -12.26 7.22 -10.77
CA LEU A 162 -13.69 7.29 -11.02
C LEU A 162 -14.09 6.32 -12.15
N VAL A 163 -15.09 5.47 -11.90
CA VAL A 163 -15.66 4.55 -12.87
C VAL A 163 -17.15 4.88 -13.05
N CYS A 164 -17.56 5.22 -14.26
CA CYS A 164 -18.93 5.64 -14.56
C CYS A 164 -19.65 4.64 -15.48
N ASN A 165 -20.98 4.55 -15.32
CA ASN A 165 -21.85 3.65 -16.08
C ASN A 165 -22.49 4.41 -17.26
N ALA A 166 -21.95 4.25 -18.46
CA ALA A 166 -22.45 4.92 -19.67
C ALA A 166 -23.95 4.71 -19.92
N ALA A 167 -24.45 3.48 -19.68
CA ALA A 167 -25.87 3.17 -19.84
C ALA A 167 -26.76 3.95 -18.86
N ALA A 168 -26.29 4.21 -17.63
CA ALA A 168 -27.02 5.02 -16.65
C ALA A 168 -27.07 6.49 -17.10
N PHE A 169 -25.99 7.06 -17.63
CA PHE A 169 -25.95 8.41 -18.20
C PHE A 169 -26.85 8.53 -19.42
N GLU A 170 -26.86 7.54 -20.32
CA GLU A 170 -27.79 7.54 -21.47
C GLU A 170 -29.24 7.47 -21.00
N ALA A 171 -29.59 6.65 -20.01
CA ALA A 171 -30.94 6.48 -19.50
C ALA A 171 -31.53 7.76 -18.90
N VAL A 172 -30.72 8.68 -18.37
CA VAL A 172 -31.15 9.95 -17.79
C VAL A 172 -31.01 11.14 -18.77
N GLY A 173 -30.48 10.91 -19.98
CA GLY A 173 -30.28 11.94 -21.00
C GLY A 173 -29.01 12.77 -20.84
N GLU A 174 -28.05 12.27 -20.06
CA GLU A 174 -26.75 12.91 -19.77
C GLU A 174 -25.57 12.19 -20.46
N ALA A 175 -25.81 11.48 -21.56
CA ALA A 175 -24.82 10.73 -22.28
C ALA A 175 -23.52 11.54 -22.55
N GLY A 176 -22.39 11.07 -22.05
CA GLY A 176 -21.09 11.73 -22.21
C GLY A 176 -20.84 12.94 -21.29
N ASN A 177 -21.80 13.32 -20.45
CA ASN A 177 -21.67 14.43 -19.49
C ASN A 177 -21.17 13.91 -18.12
N TYR A 178 -19.96 13.34 -18.12
CA TYR A 178 -19.37 12.78 -16.89
C TYR A 178 -18.82 13.86 -15.99
N PRO A 179 -18.89 13.66 -14.63
CA PRO A 179 -18.38 14.64 -13.68
C PRO A 179 -16.85 14.62 -13.63
N GLU A 180 -16.24 15.81 -13.50
CA GLU A 180 -14.81 15.98 -13.27
C GLU A 180 -14.52 16.47 -11.83
N THR A 181 -15.50 17.13 -11.21
CA THR A 181 -15.38 17.72 -9.87
C THR A 181 -16.48 17.22 -8.94
N TRP A 182 -16.35 17.49 -7.63
CA TRP A 182 -17.40 17.24 -6.66
C TRP A 182 -18.68 18.03 -7.00
N ASP A 183 -18.53 19.29 -7.41
CA ASP A 183 -19.65 20.14 -7.79
C ASP A 183 -20.38 19.57 -9.01
N ASP A 184 -19.67 19.04 -10.01
CA ASP A 184 -20.31 18.40 -11.17
C ASP A 184 -21.11 17.16 -10.74
N LEU A 185 -20.55 16.33 -9.86
CA LEU A 185 -21.23 15.14 -9.35
C LEU A 185 -22.51 15.53 -8.60
N MET A 186 -22.44 16.54 -7.72
CA MET A 186 -23.58 17.06 -6.96
C MET A 186 -24.62 17.70 -7.87
N ALA A 187 -24.24 18.37 -8.95
CA ALA A 187 -25.17 18.96 -9.92
C ALA A 187 -25.95 17.90 -10.70
N LEU A 188 -25.34 16.73 -10.96
CA LEU A 188 -25.98 15.59 -11.62
C LEU A 188 -26.94 14.82 -10.67
N ALA A 189 -26.67 14.82 -9.37
CA ALA A 189 -27.35 13.98 -8.39
C ALA A 189 -28.91 14.07 -8.43
N PRO A 190 -29.56 15.24 -8.52
CA PRO A 190 -31.02 15.31 -8.61
C PRO A 190 -31.60 14.67 -9.88
N THR A 191 -30.87 14.73 -11.01
CA THR A 191 -31.30 14.12 -12.29
C THR A 191 -31.29 12.60 -12.16
N PHE A 192 -30.23 12.03 -11.62
CA PHE A 192 -30.12 10.58 -11.39
C PHE A 192 -31.16 10.09 -10.38
N GLN A 193 -31.30 10.79 -9.23
CA GLN A 193 -32.29 10.45 -8.21
C GLN A 193 -33.71 10.44 -8.76
N ALA A 194 -34.11 11.46 -9.58
CA ALA A 194 -35.43 11.53 -10.17
C ALA A 194 -35.74 10.34 -11.10
N ALA A 195 -34.72 9.73 -11.69
CA ALA A 195 -34.81 8.54 -12.53
C ALA A 195 -34.64 7.22 -11.74
N GLY A 196 -34.45 7.26 -10.43
CA GLY A 196 -34.31 6.10 -9.57
C GLY A 196 -32.90 5.47 -9.62
N TYR A 197 -31.87 6.30 -9.84
CA TYR A 197 -30.47 5.94 -9.75
C TYR A 197 -29.82 6.68 -8.60
N ASP A 198 -28.79 6.07 -7.99
CA ASP A 198 -27.87 6.78 -7.13
C ASP A 198 -26.82 7.52 -8.00
N VAL A 199 -26.32 8.66 -7.54
CA VAL A 199 -25.26 9.36 -8.27
C VAL A 199 -23.91 8.68 -8.04
N THR A 200 -23.72 8.11 -6.83
CA THR A 200 -22.55 7.33 -6.48
C THR A 200 -22.92 6.34 -5.37
N ASN A 201 -21.98 5.51 -4.94
CA ASN A 201 -22.06 4.72 -3.71
C ASN A 201 -21.12 5.29 -2.65
N TYR A 202 -21.38 4.97 -1.39
CA TYR A 202 -20.48 5.29 -0.28
C TYR A 202 -20.59 4.22 0.82
N TRP A 203 -19.50 3.48 1.02
CA TRP A 203 -19.42 2.46 2.06
C TRP A 203 -19.06 3.12 3.38
N GLY A 204 -20.06 3.49 4.18
CA GLY A 204 -19.94 4.18 5.46
C GLY A 204 -19.97 3.27 6.68
N SER A 205 -20.08 1.94 6.49
CA SER A 205 -20.04 0.97 7.60
C SER A 205 -18.68 1.02 8.31
N VAL A 206 -18.67 0.84 9.63
CA VAL A 206 -17.45 0.76 10.44
C VAL A 206 -16.50 -0.37 10.03
N ASP A 207 -17.00 -1.36 9.32
CA ASP A 207 -16.23 -2.49 8.81
C ASP A 207 -15.64 -2.22 7.41
N ALA A 208 -16.01 -1.09 6.76
CA ALA A 208 -15.45 -0.68 5.48
C ALA A 208 -14.07 -0.06 5.64
N THR A 209 -13.21 -0.26 4.63
CA THR A 209 -11.91 0.39 4.62
C THR A 209 -12.03 1.88 4.30
N LEU A 210 -11.38 2.75 5.08
CA LEU A 210 -11.37 4.19 4.81
C LEU A 210 -10.47 4.55 3.61
N ASN A 211 -9.58 3.67 3.20
CA ASN A 211 -8.72 3.85 2.03
C ASN A 211 -9.52 4.03 0.73
N GLU A 212 -10.71 3.42 0.64
CA GLU A 212 -11.57 3.48 -0.54
C GLU A 212 -12.80 4.39 -0.34
N SER A 213 -13.05 4.87 0.89
CA SER A 213 -14.21 5.71 1.21
C SER A 213 -13.84 7.15 1.57
N PHE A 214 -13.42 7.40 2.80
CA PHE A 214 -13.17 8.75 3.31
C PHE A 214 -11.81 9.33 2.89
N TYR A 215 -10.74 8.54 2.90
CA TYR A 215 -9.40 9.06 2.63
C TYR A 215 -9.23 9.66 1.23
N PRO A 216 -9.76 9.08 0.14
CA PRO A 216 -9.72 9.76 -1.16
C PRO A 216 -10.38 11.14 -1.14
N LEU A 217 -11.50 11.30 -0.44
CA LEU A 217 -12.16 12.60 -0.31
C LEU A 217 -11.30 13.59 0.50
N LEU A 218 -10.71 13.13 1.61
CA LEU A 218 -9.80 13.94 2.42
C LEU A 218 -8.62 14.46 1.58
N TRP A 219 -7.99 13.60 0.80
CA TRP A 219 -6.85 13.98 -0.06
C TRP A 219 -7.31 14.90 -1.19
N GLN A 220 -8.48 14.66 -1.79
CA GLN A 220 -9.05 15.55 -2.83
C GLN A 220 -9.32 16.94 -2.30
N ALA A 221 -9.71 17.09 -1.04
CA ALA A 221 -9.86 18.38 -0.38
C ALA A 221 -8.51 19.02 0.02
N GLY A 222 -7.38 18.34 -0.18
CA GLY A 222 -6.04 18.81 0.20
C GLY A 222 -5.65 18.51 1.64
N GLY A 223 -6.41 17.66 2.34
CA GLY A 223 -6.15 17.24 3.71
C GLY A 223 -5.24 16.00 3.81
N SER A 224 -4.85 15.66 5.02
CA SER A 224 -3.99 14.52 5.36
C SER A 224 -4.54 13.74 6.54
N VAL A 225 -4.22 12.45 6.63
CA VAL A 225 -4.62 11.62 7.79
C VAL A 225 -3.75 11.93 9.00
N PHE A 226 -2.44 12.10 8.77
CA PHE A 226 -1.44 12.38 9.81
C PHE A 226 -0.76 13.72 9.58
N SER A 227 -0.17 14.28 10.65
CA SER A 227 0.81 15.37 10.54
C SER A 227 2.05 14.90 9.76
N GLU A 228 2.80 15.85 9.21
CA GLU A 228 4.01 15.56 8.40
C GLU A 228 5.03 14.69 9.15
N ASP A 229 5.14 14.85 10.47
CA ASP A 229 6.04 14.05 11.33
C ASP A 229 5.38 12.77 11.89
N GLY A 230 4.11 12.50 11.53
CA GLY A 230 3.34 11.33 11.99
C GLY A 230 3.03 11.31 13.48
N SER A 231 3.29 12.37 14.23
CA SER A 231 3.14 12.42 15.69
C SER A 231 1.70 12.70 16.15
N SER A 232 0.85 13.17 15.25
CA SER A 232 -0.56 13.45 15.51
C SER A 232 -1.40 13.14 14.27
N VAL A 233 -2.73 13.04 14.44
CA VAL A 233 -3.65 13.04 13.30
C VAL A 233 -3.85 14.46 12.78
N ALA A 234 -4.23 14.60 11.51
CA ALA A 234 -4.48 15.87 10.82
C ALA A 234 -5.85 15.93 10.13
N PHE A 235 -6.64 14.88 10.17
CA PHE A 235 -7.93 14.80 9.49
C PHE A 235 -9.02 15.68 10.12
N ASP A 236 -8.83 16.25 11.32
CA ASP A 236 -9.76 17.17 11.98
C ASP A 236 -9.56 18.65 11.53
N SER A 237 -8.98 18.82 10.35
CA SER A 237 -8.74 20.10 9.67
C SER A 237 -9.99 20.61 8.93
N PRO A 238 -10.00 21.87 8.42
CA PRO A 238 -11.06 22.36 7.55
C PRO A 238 -11.30 21.47 6.33
N GLU A 239 -10.24 20.94 5.71
CA GLU A 239 -10.28 20.05 4.56
C GLU A 239 -10.95 18.71 4.91
N GLY A 240 -10.66 18.19 6.12
CA GLY A 240 -11.33 16.99 6.62
C GLY A 240 -12.82 17.20 6.87
N VAL A 241 -13.20 18.36 7.40
CA VAL A 241 -14.61 18.74 7.59
C VAL A 241 -15.31 18.85 6.24
N GLU A 242 -14.69 19.48 5.24
CA GLU A 242 -15.21 19.60 3.87
C GLU A 242 -15.42 18.23 3.23
N ALA A 243 -14.44 17.34 3.34
CA ALA A 243 -14.51 15.98 2.82
C ALA A 243 -15.65 15.17 3.45
N LEU A 244 -15.81 15.25 4.77
CA LEU A 244 -16.89 14.54 5.46
C LEU A 244 -18.25 15.19 5.17
N GLN A 245 -18.33 16.52 5.04
CA GLN A 245 -19.56 17.23 4.68
C GLN A 245 -20.03 16.82 3.31
N PHE A 246 -19.15 16.70 2.30
CA PHE A 246 -19.51 16.20 0.97
C PHE A 246 -20.17 14.81 1.04
N ALA A 247 -19.61 13.88 1.81
CA ALA A 247 -20.22 12.56 2.00
C ALA A 247 -21.56 12.61 2.74
N VAL A 248 -21.71 13.51 3.74
CA VAL A 248 -22.97 13.76 4.45
C VAL A 248 -24.02 14.36 3.52
N ASP A 249 -23.65 15.31 2.66
CA ASP A 249 -24.58 15.94 1.70
C ASP A 249 -25.10 14.91 0.69
N LEU A 250 -24.27 13.97 0.24
CA LEU A 250 -24.69 12.84 -0.60
C LEU A 250 -25.71 11.95 0.13
N ALA A 251 -25.48 11.67 1.42
CA ALA A 251 -26.36 10.83 2.24
C ALA A 251 -27.69 11.53 2.56
N GLU A 252 -27.67 12.80 2.99
CA GLU A 252 -28.84 13.60 3.32
C GLU A 252 -29.70 13.90 2.09
N GLY A 253 -29.05 14.14 0.94
CA GLY A 253 -29.74 14.32 -0.34
C GLY A 253 -30.43 13.05 -0.84
N GLY A 254 -30.11 11.88 -0.28
CA GLY A 254 -30.59 10.59 -0.73
C GLY A 254 -30.03 10.23 -2.11
N TYR A 255 -28.80 10.63 -2.39
CA TYR A 255 -28.09 10.44 -3.64
C TYR A 255 -27.25 9.16 -3.68
N ILE A 256 -27.19 8.44 -2.56
CA ILE A 256 -26.48 7.18 -2.37
C ILE A 256 -27.36 6.13 -1.69
N GLU A 257 -27.01 4.85 -1.86
CA GLU A 257 -27.70 3.73 -1.23
C GLU A 257 -27.53 3.75 0.29
N LYS A 258 -28.61 3.99 1.05
CA LYS A 258 -28.55 4.23 2.50
C LYS A 258 -28.07 3.03 3.31
N ASP A 259 -28.35 1.81 2.85
CA ASP A 259 -27.97 0.61 3.58
C ASP A 259 -26.44 0.46 3.68
N LEU A 260 -25.69 1.01 2.70
CA LEU A 260 -24.22 1.01 2.69
C LEU A 260 -23.59 1.85 3.80
N LEU A 261 -24.35 2.77 4.40
CA LEU A 261 -23.86 3.59 5.51
C LEU A 261 -23.65 2.79 6.79
N THR A 262 -24.33 1.66 6.95
CA THR A 262 -24.29 0.88 8.19
C THR A 262 -23.99 -0.61 8.00
N THR A 263 -24.07 -1.10 6.76
CA THR A 263 -23.89 -2.53 6.46
C THR A 263 -23.01 -2.72 5.21
N ILE A 264 -22.43 -3.90 5.09
CA ILE A 264 -21.75 -4.36 3.87
C ILE A 264 -22.53 -5.56 3.32
N PRO A 265 -23.53 -5.34 2.46
CA PRO A 265 -24.26 -6.42 1.80
C PRO A 265 -23.37 -7.16 0.79
N ALA A 266 -23.82 -8.33 0.33
CA ALA A 266 -23.19 -8.97 -0.82
C ALA A 266 -23.28 -8.03 -2.03
N PHE A 267 -22.21 -7.93 -2.81
CA PHE A 267 -22.08 -6.93 -3.87
C PHE A 267 -23.23 -7.00 -4.88
N GLU A 268 -23.69 -8.20 -5.25
CA GLU A 268 -24.79 -8.45 -6.19
C GLU A 268 -26.14 -7.86 -5.71
N GLN A 269 -26.25 -7.52 -4.42
CA GLN A 269 -27.46 -6.92 -3.83
C GLN A 269 -27.46 -5.41 -3.89
N THR A 270 -26.31 -4.77 -4.17
CA THR A 270 -26.16 -3.32 -4.22
C THR A 270 -26.75 -2.70 -5.48
N ASN A 271 -27.08 -1.42 -5.41
CA ASN A 271 -27.48 -0.64 -6.58
C ASN A 271 -26.35 -0.53 -7.61
N THR A 272 -25.11 -0.55 -7.15
CA THR A 272 -23.92 -0.59 -8.02
C THR A 272 -23.94 -1.81 -8.93
N ALA A 273 -24.05 -3.02 -8.38
CA ALA A 273 -24.14 -4.24 -9.18
C ALA A 273 -25.38 -4.30 -10.08
N LYS A 274 -26.51 -3.74 -9.63
CA LYS A 274 -27.74 -3.64 -10.44
C LYS A 274 -27.67 -2.61 -11.57
N GLY A 275 -26.55 -1.89 -11.74
CA GLY A 275 -26.40 -0.82 -12.72
C GLY A 275 -27.26 0.41 -12.43
N LYS A 276 -27.71 0.59 -11.18
CA LYS A 276 -28.54 1.70 -10.70
C LYS A 276 -27.72 2.82 -10.07
N ILE A 277 -26.59 3.13 -10.66
CA ILE A 277 -25.62 4.12 -10.19
C ILE A 277 -25.02 4.86 -11.38
N ALA A 278 -24.69 6.14 -11.20
CA ALA A 278 -23.97 6.92 -12.20
C ALA A 278 -22.48 6.56 -12.20
N CYS A 279 -21.79 6.78 -11.08
CA CYS A 279 -20.35 6.56 -10.98
C CYS A 279 -19.97 5.94 -9.62
N THR A 280 -18.78 5.39 -9.54
CA THR A 280 -18.17 4.88 -8.30
C THR A 280 -16.66 5.13 -8.32
N TRP A 281 -16.05 5.39 -7.16
CA TRP A 281 -14.60 5.34 -6.94
C TRP A 281 -14.20 4.20 -6.00
N GLN A 282 -15.19 3.42 -5.51
CA GLN A 282 -14.96 2.33 -4.56
C GLN A 282 -14.88 0.96 -5.24
N GLN A 283 -15.30 0.86 -6.49
CA GLN A 283 -15.16 -0.32 -7.33
C GLN A 283 -14.30 -0.03 -8.55
N GLY A 284 -13.40 -0.98 -8.89
CA GLY A 284 -12.65 -0.92 -10.12
C GLY A 284 -13.47 -1.37 -11.35
N PRO A 285 -12.97 -1.13 -12.56
CA PRO A 285 -13.63 -1.56 -13.80
C PRO A 285 -13.98 -3.04 -13.82
N ALA A 286 -13.06 -3.91 -13.38
CA ALA A 286 -13.26 -5.36 -13.34
C ALA A 286 -14.39 -5.79 -12.38
N ASP A 287 -14.60 -5.04 -11.29
CA ASP A 287 -15.64 -5.34 -10.31
C ASP A 287 -17.05 -5.16 -10.89
N VAL A 288 -17.21 -4.21 -11.84
CA VAL A 288 -18.51 -3.82 -12.37
C VAL A 288 -18.78 -4.30 -13.80
N ALA A 289 -17.74 -4.64 -14.58
CA ALA A 289 -17.87 -5.01 -16.00
C ALA A 289 -18.85 -6.17 -16.23
N GLY A 290 -18.79 -7.21 -15.39
CA GLY A 290 -19.70 -8.36 -15.49
C GLY A 290 -21.16 -8.04 -15.20
N PHE A 291 -21.45 -6.89 -14.57
CA PHE A 291 -22.80 -6.45 -14.22
C PHE A 291 -23.33 -5.37 -15.17
N TRP A 292 -22.48 -4.43 -15.61
CA TRP A 292 -22.89 -3.31 -16.45
C TRP A 292 -22.78 -3.61 -17.96
N GLY A 293 -21.95 -4.62 -18.33
CA GLY A 293 -21.39 -4.84 -19.66
C GLY A 293 -20.12 -4.00 -19.84
N GLU A 294 -19.10 -4.61 -20.42
CA GLU A 294 -17.78 -3.97 -20.62
C GLU A 294 -17.89 -2.66 -21.41
N GLU A 295 -18.79 -2.61 -22.40
CA GLU A 295 -19.05 -1.44 -23.24
C GLU A 295 -19.64 -0.25 -22.48
N ASN A 296 -20.17 -0.46 -21.27
CA ASN A 296 -20.75 0.58 -20.43
C ASN A 296 -19.80 1.08 -19.34
N VAL A 297 -18.60 0.47 -19.22
CA VAL A 297 -17.61 0.86 -18.23
C VAL A 297 -16.77 2.01 -18.78
N VAL A 298 -16.82 3.17 -18.12
CA VAL A 298 -16.04 4.35 -18.47
C VAL A 298 -15.11 4.67 -17.32
N VAL A 299 -13.80 4.61 -17.57
CA VAL A 299 -12.75 4.98 -16.61
C VAL A 299 -12.35 6.43 -16.83
N LEU A 300 -12.33 7.19 -15.76
CA LEU A 300 -12.06 8.63 -15.75
C LEU A 300 -10.99 8.95 -14.68
N PRO A 301 -10.29 10.08 -14.77
CA PRO A 301 -9.52 10.60 -13.66
C PRO A 301 -10.39 10.68 -12.38
N PRO A 302 -9.77 10.62 -11.18
CA PRO A 302 -10.53 10.83 -9.95
C PRO A 302 -11.19 12.22 -9.94
N LEU A 303 -12.30 12.31 -9.23
CA LEU A 303 -12.93 13.61 -8.98
C LEU A 303 -11.93 14.58 -8.36
N LYS A 304 -12.06 15.83 -8.69
CA LYS A 304 -11.22 16.90 -8.16
C LYS A 304 -12.05 17.82 -7.27
N GLU A 305 -11.47 18.17 -6.10
CA GLU A 305 -11.81 19.36 -5.33
C GLU A 305 -10.61 20.33 -5.38
N ALA A 306 -9.73 20.36 -4.40
CA ALA A 306 -8.43 21.03 -4.51
C ALA A 306 -7.48 20.26 -5.43
N GLU A 307 -7.45 18.94 -5.29
CA GLU A 307 -6.56 18.03 -6.02
C GLU A 307 -7.34 16.86 -6.63
N ALA A 308 -6.81 16.29 -7.72
CA ALA A 308 -7.31 15.06 -8.30
C ALA A 308 -6.49 13.89 -7.74
N VAL A 309 -7.04 13.15 -6.78
CA VAL A 309 -6.34 12.05 -6.08
C VAL A 309 -7.24 10.84 -5.99
N ALA A 310 -6.67 9.67 -6.26
CA ALA A 310 -7.30 8.36 -6.09
C ALA A 310 -6.52 7.50 -5.10
N PHE A 311 -7.19 6.56 -4.45
CA PHE A 311 -6.49 5.49 -3.76
C PHE A 311 -5.82 4.55 -4.77
N GLY A 312 -4.58 4.16 -4.48
CA GLY A 312 -3.86 3.11 -5.20
C GLY A 312 -2.95 2.37 -4.23
N THR A 313 -2.77 1.08 -4.46
CA THR A 313 -1.83 0.30 -3.66
C THR A 313 -0.62 -0.12 -4.47
N VAL A 314 0.48 -0.36 -3.78
CA VAL A 314 1.74 -0.86 -4.33
C VAL A 314 2.06 -2.16 -3.60
N GLY A 315 2.20 -3.26 -4.33
CA GLY A 315 2.77 -4.48 -3.79
C GLY A 315 4.28 -4.44 -3.96
N SER A 316 5.01 -4.83 -2.94
CA SER A 316 6.48 -4.79 -2.94
C SER A 316 7.08 -6.04 -2.32
N LEU A 317 8.33 -6.35 -2.66
CA LEU A 317 9.10 -7.37 -1.99
C LEU A 317 10.07 -6.71 -1.00
N SER A 318 9.93 -7.07 0.28
CA SER A 318 10.74 -6.57 1.39
C SER A 318 11.65 -7.66 1.93
N VAL A 319 12.89 -7.31 2.27
CA VAL A 319 13.88 -8.23 2.82
C VAL A 319 13.92 -8.10 4.34
N LEU A 320 13.82 -9.21 5.07
CA LEU A 320 13.97 -9.18 6.51
C LEU A 320 15.45 -9.14 6.90
N LYS A 321 15.77 -8.36 7.96
CA LYS A 321 17.14 -8.29 8.54
C LYS A 321 17.64 -9.64 9.07
N THR A 322 16.72 -10.57 9.32
CA THR A 322 16.99 -11.93 9.80
C THR A 322 17.20 -12.94 8.67
N ALA A 323 17.24 -12.50 7.41
CA ALA A 323 17.49 -13.38 6.28
C ALA A 323 18.81 -14.15 6.45
N ASP A 324 18.81 -15.43 6.10
CA ASP A 324 19.97 -16.31 6.20
C ASP A 324 21.15 -15.78 5.35
N SER A 325 20.86 -15.21 4.18
CA SER A 325 21.80 -14.49 3.33
C SER A 325 21.17 -13.19 2.85
N LEU A 326 21.56 -12.04 3.43
CA LEU A 326 21.05 -10.73 2.99
C LEU A 326 21.41 -10.42 1.53
N ASP A 327 22.59 -10.87 1.06
CA ASP A 327 22.99 -10.66 -0.32
C ASP A 327 22.12 -11.46 -1.30
N ALA A 328 21.90 -12.76 -1.03
CA ALA A 328 21.01 -13.57 -1.87
C ALA A 328 19.57 -13.07 -1.85
N ALA A 329 19.03 -12.69 -0.68
CA ALA A 329 17.68 -12.16 -0.52
C ALA A 329 17.51 -10.81 -1.22
N GLY A 330 18.50 -9.91 -1.11
CA GLY A 330 18.48 -8.61 -1.80
C GLY A 330 18.56 -8.74 -3.32
N LYS A 331 19.45 -9.60 -3.84
CA LYS A 331 19.54 -9.90 -5.28
C LYS A 331 18.29 -10.57 -5.83
N TRP A 332 17.71 -11.52 -5.07
CA TRP A 332 16.42 -12.11 -5.44
C TRP A 332 15.31 -11.07 -5.48
N ALA A 333 15.20 -10.22 -4.45
CA ALA A 333 14.18 -9.17 -4.43
C ALA A 333 14.34 -8.21 -5.62
N ALA A 334 15.56 -7.78 -5.94
CA ALA A 334 15.84 -6.91 -7.08
C ALA A 334 15.52 -7.57 -8.43
N PHE A 335 15.88 -8.84 -8.62
CA PHE A 335 15.53 -9.60 -9.81
C PHE A 335 14.02 -9.78 -9.96
N ALA A 336 13.35 -10.24 -8.89
CA ALA A 336 11.92 -10.55 -8.87
C ALA A 336 11.03 -9.31 -9.01
N THR A 337 11.59 -8.12 -8.84
CA THR A 337 10.92 -6.83 -9.04
C THR A 337 11.53 -6.01 -10.17
N SER A 338 12.36 -6.60 -11.03
CA SER A 338 12.88 -5.92 -12.21
C SER A 338 11.75 -5.44 -13.13
N PRO A 339 11.95 -4.40 -13.95
CA PRO A 339 10.91 -3.90 -14.85
C PRO A 339 10.25 -5.03 -15.67
N GLU A 340 11.04 -5.92 -16.28
CA GLU A 340 10.56 -7.05 -17.08
C GLU A 340 9.69 -8.02 -16.27
N VAL A 341 10.18 -8.51 -15.11
CA VAL A 341 9.43 -9.42 -14.23
C VAL A 341 8.17 -8.76 -13.68
N SER A 342 8.27 -7.47 -13.32
CA SER A 342 7.14 -6.68 -12.86
C SER A 342 6.05 -6.56 -13.92
N ALA A 343 6.42 -6.27 -15.18
CA ALA A 343 5.48 -6.17 -16.30
C ALA A 343 4.76 -7.51 -16.56
N GLU A 344 5.50 -8.61 -16.56
CA GLU A 344 4.93 -9.95 -16.74
C GLU A 344 3.96 -10.31 -15.60
N TYR A 345 4.36 -10.03 -14.34
CA TYR A 345 3.53 -10.27 -13.18
C TYR A 345 2.27 -9.40 -13.19
N ALA A 346 2.42 -8.12 -13.52
CA ALA A 346 1.32 -7.17 -13.64
C ALA A 346 0.30 -7.63 -14.67
N LYS A 347 0.78 -8.04 -15.85
CA LYS A 347 -0.08 -8.55 -16.94
C LYS A 347 -0.83 -9.82 -16.52
N ALA A 348 -0.17 -10.75 -15.83
CA ALA A 348 -0.79 -11.97 -15.34
C ALA A 348 -1.82 -11.72 -14.25
N ALA A 349 -1.65 -10.64 -13.46
CA ALA A 349 -2.54 -10.24 -12.39
C ALA A 349 -3.67 -9.30 -12.83
N GLY A 350 -3.62 -8.73 -14.04
CA GLY A 350 -4.54 -7.67 -14.48
C GLY A 350 -4.30 -6.33 -13.78
N TRP A 351 -3.06 -6.08 -13.34
CA TRP A 351 -2.61 -4.87 -12.65
C TRP A 351 -1.54 -4.16 -13.49
N PHE A 352 -0.76 -3.24 -12.90
CA PHE A 352 0.20 -2.40 -13.62
C PHE A 352 1.59 -2.50 -13.00
N SER A 353 2.59 -2.31 -13.86
CA SER A 353 3.98 -2.18 -13.43
C SER A 353 4.21 -0.82 -12.74
N PRO A 354 5.02 -0.77 -11.67
CA PRO A 354 5.42 0.48 -11.05
C PRO A 354 6.48 1.25 -11.85
N TYR A 355 6.92 0.73 -13.01
CA TYR A 355 7.97 1.33 -13.84
C TYR A 355 7.39 2.11 -15.01
N GLU A 356 7.97 3.31 -15.27
CA GLU A 356 7.57 4.16 -16.40
C GLU A 356 7.86 3.52 -17.75
N SER A 357 8.99 2.80 -17.88
CA SER A 357 9.39 2.08 -19.11
C SER A 357 8.41 0.98 -19.49
N GLU A 358 7.66 0.44 -18.54
CA GLU A 358 6.69 -0.63 -18.74
C GLU A 358 5.25 -0.12 -18.89
N SER A 359 5.09 1.15 -19.27
CA SER A 359 3.78 1.72 -19.60
C SER A 359 3.25 1.18 -20.92
N GLY A 360 1.91 1.10 -21.05
CA GLY A 360 1.24 0.63 -22.27
C GLY A 360 1.08 -0.89 -22.32
N LEU A 361 1.14 -1.58 -21.20
CA LEU A 361 0.93 -3.04 -21.11
C LEU A 361 -0.40 -3.50 -21.74
N TYR A 362 -1.39 -2.62 -21.76
CA TYR A 362 -2.76 -2.90 -22.18
C TYR A 362 -3.21 -2.00 -23.34
N ALA A 363 -2.31 -1.64 -24.26
CA ALA A 363 -2.61 -0.73 -25.37
C ALA A 363 -3.79 -1.19 -26.27
N ASP A 364 -4.10 -2.49 -26.30
CA ASP A 364 -5.21 -3.07 -27.05
C ASP A 364 -6.53 -3.15 -26.24
N ASP A 365 -6.51 -2.82 -24.95
CA ASP A 365 -7.67 -2.79 -24.05
C ASP A 365 -7.97 -1.36 -23.63
N PRO A 366 -9.05 -0.72 -24.14
CA PRO A 366 -9.33 0.68 -23.87
C PRO A 366 -9.66 0.97 -22.39
N VAL A 367 -10.23 0.02 -21.67
CA VAL A 367 -10.57 0.17 -20.24
C VAL A 367 -9.32 0.11 -19.38
N LEU A 368 -8.47 -0.90 -19.58
CA LEU A 368 -7.21 -1.03 -18.84
C LEU A 368 -6.20 0.05 -19.24
N SER A 369 -6.17 0.46 -20.51
CA SER A 369 -5.33 1.59 -20.96
C SER A 369 -5.74 2.89 -20.26
N ALA A 370 -7.04 3.19 -20.18
CA ALA A 370 -7.54 4.35 -19.44
C ALA A 370 -7.27 4.23 -17.94
N LEU A 371 -7.34 3.03 -17.35
CA LEU A 371 -7.01 2.79 -15.97
C LEU A 371 -5.52 3.04 -15.68
N GLU A 372 -4.63 2.61 -16.59
CA GLU A 372 -3.19 2.87 -16.49
C GLU A 372 -2.88 4.37 -16.44
N GLU A 373 -3.57 5.18 -17.25
CA GLU A 373 -3.41 6.64 -17.24
C GLU A 373 -3.77 7.27 -15.89
N THR A 374 -4.59 6.61 -15.07
CA THR A 374 -4.95 7.11 -13.74
C THR A 374 -3.90 6.84 -12.66
N LEU A 375 -2.91 6.01 -12.91
CA LEU A 375 -1.85 5.69 -11.94
C LEU A 375 -1.11 6.93 -11.43
N GLN A 376 -0.96 7.96 -12.26
CA GLN A 376 -0.32 9.22 -11.88
C GLN A 376 -1.06 9.99 -10.77
N TYR A 377 -2.35 9.70 -10.55
CA TYR A 377 -3.18 10.35 -9.52
C TYR A 377 -3.22 9.55 -8.22
N THR A 378 -2.58 8.37 -8.16
CA THR A 378 -2.74 7.48 -7.02
C THR A 378 -1.83 7.83 -5.85
N THR A 379 -2.36 7.61 -4.65
CA THR A 379 -1.60 7.57 -3.42
C THR A 379 -2.05 6.37 -2.58
N ALA A 380 -1.10 5.79 -1.84
CA ALA A 380 -1.41 4.83 -0.78
C ALA A 380 -1.72 5.53 0.56
N GLY A 381 -1.66 6.86 0.56
CA GLY A 381 -1.76 7.69 1.75
C GLY A 381 -0.46 7.77 2.54
N GLU A 382 -0.55 8.43 3.66
CA GLU A 382 0.55 8.55 4.61
C GLU A 382 0.75 7.24 5.36
N VAL A 383 1.98 6.83 5.42
CA VAL A 383 2.36 5.52 5.95
C VAL A 383 2.74 5.68 7.43
N ASN A 384 1.95 5.12 8.34
CA ASN A 384 2.18 5.16 9.78
C ASN A 384 1.98 3.77 10.40
N GLU A 385 2.80 3.39 11.39
CA GLU A 385 2.70 2.07 12.05
C GLU A 385 1.35 1.88 12.79
N LYS A 386 0.62 2.99 13.06
CA LYS A 386 -0.68 3.03 13.73
C LYS A 386 -1.87 3.29 12.82
N SER A 387 -1.67 3.28 11.50
CA SER A 387 -2.74 3.59 10.54
C SER A 387 -4.02 2.79 10.77
N ARG A 388 -3.92 1.49 11.09
CA ARG A 388 -5.10 0.64 11.31
C ARG A 388 -5.82 0.94 12.61
N GLU A 389 -5.08 1.22 13.69
CA GLU A 389 -5.65 1.60 14.96
C GLU A 389 -6.38 2.94 14.86
N VAL A 390 -5.78 3.91 14.14
CA VAL A 390 -6.40 5.21 13.86
C VAL A 390 -7.66 5.05 13.01
N MET A 391 -7.62 4.23 11.95
CA MET A 391 -8.79 3.92 11.14
C MET A 391 -9.93 3.33 11.99
N GLY A 392 -9.60 2.43 12.92
CA GLY A 392 -10.57 1.78 13.81
C GLY A 392 -11.31 2.73 14.76
N VAL A 393 -10.70 3.86 15.16
CA VAL A 393 -11.37 4.89 15.99
C VAL A 393 -12.03 5.99 15.15
N LEU A 394 -11.58 6.22 13.93
CA LEU A 394 -12.14 7.20 13.02
C LEU A 394 -13.45 6.70 12.37
N ALA A 395 -13.50 5.44 11.89
CA ALA A 395 -14.64 4.90 11.17
C ALA A 395 -15.99 5.02 11.91
N PRO A 396 -16.12 4.73 13.22
CA PRO A 396 -17.38 4.91 13.95
C PRO A 396 -17.84 6.37 14.01
N GLU A 397 -16.90 7.31 14.09
CA GLU A 397 -17.21 8.73 14.16
C GLU A 397 -17.70 9.26 12.80
N LEU A 398 -17.06 8.83 11.70
CA LEU A 398 -17.54 9.13 10.34
C LEU A 398 -18.94 8.56 10.12
N GLN A 399 -19.20 7.33 10.53
CA GLN A 399 -20.53 6.73 10.42
C GLN A 399 -21.58 7.53 11.20
N ALA A 400 -21.26 7.98 12.43
CA ALA A 400 -22.16 8.82 13.24
C ALA A 400 -22.53 10.13 12.52
N ALA A 401 -21.60 10.75 11.79
CA ALA A 401 -21.89 11.91 10.96
C ALA A 401 -22.77 11.56 9.76
N LEU A 402 -22.46 10.49 9.05
CA LEU A 402 -23.20 10.05 7.86
C LEU A 402 -24.66 9.70 8.15
N ILE A 403 -24.98 9.20 9.34
CA ILE A 403 -26.35 8.90 9.77
C ILE A 403 -27.02 10.05 10.56
N GLY A 404 -26.36 11.21 10.65
CA GLY A 404 -26.92 12.44 11.26
C GLY A 404 -26.90 12.48 12.79
N GLU A 405 -26.10 11.64 13.46
CA GLU A 405 -25.94 11.65 14.93
C GLU A 405 -24.97 12.73 15.41
N LYS A 406 -24.01 13.13 14.55
CA LYS A 406 -23.01 14.16 14.83
C LYS A 406 -22.86 15.10 13.63
N THR A 407 -22.35 16.31 13.88
CA THR A 407 -21.85 17.13 12.77
C THR A 407 -20.47 16.64 12.32
N PRO A 408 -20.05 16.90 11.06
CA PRO A 408 -18.71 16.55 10.59
C PRO A 408 -17.58 17.05 11.52
N GLU A 409 -17.65 18.30 11.97
CA GLU A 409 -16.65 18.88 12.86
C GLU A 409 -16.57 18.13 14.21
N GLN A 410 -17.75 17.77 14.77
CA GLN A 410 -17.78 17.07 16.06
C GLN A 410 -17.25 15.64 15.91
N ALA A 411 -17.61 14.94 14.83
CA ALA A 411 -17.15 13.59 14.55
C ALA A 411 -15.62 13.53 14.39
N LEU A 412 -15.06 14.39 13.56
CA LEU A 412 -13.61 14.43 13.34
C LEU A 412 -12.84 14.85 14.60
N LYS A 413 -13.36 15.80 15.38
CA LYS A 413 -12.75 16.21 16.64
C LYS A 413 -12.76 15.10 17.69
N ASP A 414 -13.86 14.34 17.80
CA ASP A 414 -13.96 13.22 18.72
C ASP A 414 -13.01 12.08 18.28
N ALA A 415 -12.94 11.80 16.97
CA ALA A 415 -12.00 10.85 16.40
C ALA A 415 -10.54 11.24 16.67
N ALA A 416 -10.19 12.52 16.47
CA ALA A 416 -8.83 13.01 16.74
C ALA A 416 -8.45 12.90 18.22
N ALA A 417 -9.40 13.20 19.13
CA ALA A 417 -9.18 13.04 20.57
C ALA A 417 -8.94 11.57 20.98
N ALA A 418 -9.55 10.61 20.27
CA ALA A 418 -9.35 9.17 20.49
C ALA A 418 -8.07 8.64 19.79
N ALA A 419 -7.71 9.20 18.63
CA ALA A 419 -6.58 8.73 17.81
C ALA A 419 -5.22 9.22 18.32
N ASN A 420 -5.10 10.50 18.70
CA ASN A 420 -3.81 11.09 19.12
C ASN A 420 -3.11 10.31 20.25
N PRO A 421 -3.81 9.79 21.30
CA PRO A 421 -3.16 8.96 22.31
C PRO A 421 -2.58 7.63 21.79
N LEU A 422 -2.94 7.18 20.59
CA LEU A 422 -2.40 5.96 19.98
C LEU A 422 -1.03 6.20 19.36
N LEU A 423 -0.72 7.45 19.04
CA LEU A 423 0.49 7.84 18.28
C LEU A 423 1.69 8.12 19.20
N GLY A 424 1.48 8.39 20.51
CA GLY A 424 2.64 8.58 21.38
C GLY A 424 2.36 8.86 22.83
#